data_4a22890442fc6c75a4c5230e44c41c12
#
_entry.id   4a22890442fc6c75a4c5230e44c41c12
#
_cell.length_a   1.000
_cell.length_b   1.000
_cell.length_c   1.000
_cell.angle_alpha   90.00
_cell.angle_beta   90.00
_cell.angle_gamma   90.00
#
_symmetry.space_group_name_H-M   'P 1'
#
loop_
_entity.id
_entity.type
_entity.pdbx_description
1 polymer ?
#
loop_
_entity_poly.entity_id
_entity_poly.type
_entity_poly.pdbx_seq_one_letter_code
_entity_poly.pdbx_strand_id
1 'polypeptide(L)'
;MIQFDYGKRVYTCPFCGKEQALNNVSFKNESTGFYDGYGQRIRYGYESETELQICSIRCSNLECRRITVLAMDYYMQKRVCDIIPKKVIRQFPDYIPQQIRNDYEEATCILNDSPKAAATLYRRCLQGMIRDFWGVTKNKLADAIKELDGKVSVAQWKALDGLRKIGNIGAHMESDVNMIIDIDEGEAEKLGKLIELLMEKWYIARHDEEALLQDISAISAKKQDERKGAK
;
A
#
# COMPACT_ATOMS: atom_id res chain seq x y z
N MET A 1 6.99 -1.54 5.14
CA MET A 1 7.49 -2.29 6.32
C MET A 1 7.52 -1.32 7.50
N ILE A 2 6.99 -1.70 8.67
CA ILE A 2 7.03 -0.86 9.87
C ILE A 2 8.49 -0.60 10.23
N GLN A 3 8.89 0.67 10.31
CA GLN A 3 10.24 1.05 10.73
C GLN A 3 10.26 1.14 12.26
N PHE A 4 10.86 0.14 12.88
CA PHE A 4 11.00 0.05 14.32
C PHE A 4 12.41 -0.43 14.69
N ASP A 5 13.15 0.39 15.42
CA ASP A 5 14.47 0.06 15.97
C ASP A 5 14.32 -0.12 17.49
N TYR A 6 14.32 -1.38 17.93
CA TYR A 6 14.17 -1.73 19.34
C TYR A 6 15.34 -1.19 20.20
N GLY A 7 16.56 -1.26 19.68
CA GLY A 7 17.76 -0.82 20.40
C GLY A 7 17.81 0.70 20.60
N LYS A 8 17.46 1.47 19.58
CA LYS A 8 17.41 2.93 19.65
C LYS A 8 16.08 3.45 20.18
N ARG A 9 15.09 2.59 20.37
CA ARG A 9 13.71 2.96 20.74
C ARG A 9 13.12 4.04 19.85
N VAL A 10 13.33 3.92 18.53
CA VAL A 10 12.77 4.82 17.52
C VAL A 10 11.77 4.05 16.65
N TYR A 11 10.68 4.72 16.33
CA TYR A 11 9.57 4.15 15.59
C TYR A 11 8.98 5.19 14.64
N THR A 12 8.76 4.78 13.39
CA THR A 12 7.99 5.57 12.42
C THR A 12 6.58 5.00 12.29
N CYS A 13 5.58 5.83 12.56
CA CYS A 13 4.19 5.40 12.53
C CYS A 13 3.78 5.01 11.09
N PRO A 14 3.30 3.78 10.86
CA PRO A 14 2.91 3.33 9.51
C PRO A 14 1.64 4.01 8.99
N PHE A 15 0.92 4.72 9.85
CA PHE A 15 -0.34 5.37 9.49
C PHE A 15 -0.19 6.85 9.12
N CYS A 16 0.76 7.56 9.71
CA CYS A 16 0.94 9.01 9.47
C CYS A 16 2.39 9.40 9.14
N GLY A 17 3.33 8.44 9.07
CA GLY A 17 4.72 8.68 8.72
C GLY A 17 5.55 9.41 9.79
N LYS A 18 4.97 9.82 10.93
CA LYS A 18 5.70 10.56 11.96
C LYS A 18 6.67 9.66 12.69
N GLU A 19 7.95 10.06 12.72
CA GLU A 19 8.96 9.42 13.55
C GLU A 19 8.84 9.89 15.00
N GLN A 20 9.02 8.99 15.96
CA GLN A 20 8.95 9.27 17.38
C GLN A 20 9.89 8.39 18.20
N ALA A 21 10.42 8.95 19.29
CA ALA A 21 11.07 8.19 20.33
C ALA A 21 10.02 7.49 21.21
N LEU A 22 10.30 6.24 21.59
CA LEU A 22 9.40 5.45 22.41
C LEU A 22 9.70 5.63 23.89
N ASN A 23 8.65 5.77 24.67
CA ASN A 23 8.68 5.85 26.13
C ASN A 23 7.65 4.89 26.75
N ASN A 24 7.61 4.81 28.08
CA ASN A 24 6.73 3.89 28.79
C ASN A 24 5.23 4.16 28.61
N VAL A 25 4.85 5.33 28.06
CA VAL A 25 3.46 5.68 27.75
C VAL A 25 3.09 5.25 26.32
N SER A 26 4.03 5.38 25.39
CA SER A 26 3.81 5.09 23.98
C SER A 26 4.18 3.66 23.57
N PHE A 27 4.91 2.92 24.41
CA PHE A 27 5.41 1.58 24.13
C PHE A 27 5.12 0.62 25.29
N LYS A 28 4.55 -0.52 24.96
CA LYS A 28 4.37 -1.65 25.87
C LYS A 28 4.81 -2.92 25.18
N ASN A 29 5.39 -3.83 25.94
CA ASN A 29 5.77 -5.14 25.48
C ASN A 29 5.40 -6.19 26.54
N GLU A 30 4.90 -7.31 26.06
CA GLU A 30 4.55 -8.47 26.88
C GLU A 30 5.11 -9.71 26.23
N SER A 31 5.72 -10.58 27.02
CA SER A 31 6.32 -11.81 26.52
C SER A 31 5.36 -12.98 26.75
N THR A 32 5.27 -13.85 25.74
CA THR A 32 4.43 -15.04 25.75
C THR A 32 5.25 -16.25 26.22
N GLY A 33 5.61 -16.29 27.48
CA GLY A 33 6.28 -17.46 28.06
C GLY A 33 5.30 -18.63 28.25
N PHE A 34 5.76 -19.84 27.99
CA PHE A 34 5.02 -21.04 28.35
C PHE A 34 5.38 -21.46 29.78
N TYR A 35 4.37 -21.79 30.57
CA TYR A 35 4.54 -22.22 31.97
C TYR A 35 3.97 -23.61 32.15
N ASP A 36 4.61 -24.43 32.98
CA ASP A 36 4.07 -25.72 33.37
C ASP A 36 2.89 -25.59 34.34
N GLY A 37 2.30 -26.73 34.70
CA GLY A 37 1.16 -26.76 35.64
C GLY A 37 1.50 -26.28 37.04
N TYR A 38 2.78 -26.02 37.37
CA TYR A 38 3.28 -25.53 38.66
C TYR A 38 3.71 -24.04 38.59
N GLY A 39 3.49 -23.37 37.42
CA GLY A 39 3.88 -22.00 37.24
C GLY A 39 5.36 -21.78 36.97
N GLN A 40 6.12 -22.84 36.70
CA GLN A 40 7.53 -22.74 36.29
C GLN A 40 7.59 -22.56 34.77
N ARG A 41 8.47 -21.67 34.34
CA ARG A 41 8.69 -21.41 32.91
C ARG A 41 9.29 -22.62 32.23
N ILE A 42 8.62 -23.14 31.22
CA ILE A 42 9.11 -24.24 30.39
C ILE A 42 10.22 -23.71 29.49
N ARG A 43 11.42 -24.28 29.66
CA ARG A 43 12.57 -24.00 28.80
C ARG A 43 12.84 -25.22 27.93
N TYR A 44 12.66 -25.07 26.64
CA TYR A 44 12.97 -26.10 25.65
C TYR A 44 14.37 -25.85 25.11
N GLY A 45 15.39 -26.51 25.65
CA GLY A 45 16.76 -26.63 25.14
C GLY A 45 17.41 -25.38 24.49
N TYR A 46 18.71 -25.39 24.38
CA TYR A 46 19.51 -24.22 23.97
C TYR A 46 19.35 -23.74 22.54
N GLU A 47 18.61 -24.42 21.67
CA GLU A 47 18.54 -24.09 20.23
C GLU A 47 17.15 -23.78 19.70
N SER A 48 16.07 -23.84 20.47
CA SER A 48 14.70 -23.67 19.98
C SER A 48 13.79 -22.77 20.81
N GLU A 49 14.36 -21.89 21.63
CA GLU A 49 13.56 -20.99 22.46
C GLU A 49 13.08 -19.78 21.66
N THR A 50 12.06 -19.94 20.84
CA THR A 50 11.31 -18.81 20.29
C THR A 50 10.27 -18.35 21.32
N GLU A 51 10.65 -17.40 22.14
CA GLU A 51 9.71 -16.66 22.95
C GLU A 51 9.26 -15.45 22.17
N LEU A 52 7.95 -15.35 21.92
CA LEU A 52 7.39 -14.19 21.25
C LEU A 52 7.15 -13.08 22.26
N GLN A 53 7.57 -11.89 21.89
CA GLN A 53 7.24 -10.65 22.57
C GLN A 53 6.25 -9.86 21.73
N ILE A 54 5.09 -9.56 22.30
CA ILE A 54 4.09 -8.71 21.65
C ILE A 54 4.37 -7.27 22.03
N CYS A 55 4.73 -6.47 21.04
CA CYS A 55 5.03 -5.05 21.19
C CYS A 55 3.85 -4.21 20.71
N SER A 56 3.33 -3.35 21.57
CA SER A 56 2.25 -2.41 21.26
C SER A 56 2.79 -0.98 21.31
N ILE A 57 2.62 -0.24 20.21
CA ILE A 57 3.13 1.12 20.06
C ILE A 57 1.97 2.06 19.74
N ARG A 58 1.79 3.10 20.54
CA ARG A 58 0.81 4.15 20.29
C ARG A 58 1.47 5.35 19.63
N CYS A 59 0.92 5.82 18.53
CA CYS A 59 1.40 7.02 17.87
C CYS A 59 1.21 8.26 18.78
N SER A 60 2.27 9.05 18.95
CA SER A 60 2.26 10.29 19.73
C SER A 60 1.62 11.47 19.00
N ASN A 61 1.40 11.37 17.70
CA ASN A 61 0.69 12.37 16.92
C ASN A 61 -0.78 12.42 17.36
N LEU A 62 -1.22 13.57 17.86
CA LEU A 62 -2.57 13.76 18.41
C LEU A 62 -3.68 13.56 17.39
N GLU A 63 -3.40 13.81 16.12
CA GLU A 63 -4.34 13.59 15.02
C GLU A 63 -4.40 12.11 14.58
N CYS A 64 -3.34 11.34 14.83
CA CYS A 64 -3.27 9.94 14.44
C CYS A 64 -3.73 8.99 15.55
N ARG A 65 -3.04 8.99 16.70
CA ARG A 65 -3.27 8.16 17.92
C ARG A 65 -3.46 6.65 17.68
N ARG A 66 -3.21 6.16 16.45
CA ARG A 66 -3.38 4.75 16.09
C ARG A 66 -2.35 3.87 16.82
N ILE A 67 -2.75 2.63 17.04
CA ILE A 67 -1.90 1.64 17.70
C ILE A 67 -1.31 0.72 16.63
N THR A 68 -0.01 0.48 16.76
CA THR A 68 0.72 -0.55 16.01
C THR A 68 1.02 -1.71 16.94
N VAL A 69 0.80 -2.94 16.47
CA VAL A 69 1.14 -4.16 17.20
C VAL A 69 2.00 -5.04 16.32
N LEU A 70 3.10 -5.52 16.85
CA LEU A 70 4.01 -6.43 16.16
C LEU A 70 4.52 -7.53 17.10
N ALA A 71 4.88 -8.68 16.55
CA ALA A 71 5.52 -9.74 17.26
C ALA A 71 7.03 -9.74 16.98
N MET A 72 7.82 -9.89 18.03
CA MET A 72 9.28 -9.99 17.99
C MET A 72 9.74 -11.29 18.64
N ASP A 73 10.84 -11.83 18.17
CA ASP A 73 11.58 -12.83 18.91
C ASP A 73 12.25 -12.16 20.11
N TYR A 74 12.00 -12.67 21.30
CA TYR A 74 12.49 -12.06 22.54
C TYR A 74 14.01 -12.08 22.63
N TYR A 75 14.64 -13.19 22.25
CA TYR A 75 16.08 -13.39 22.40
C TYR A 75 16.88 -12.72 21.28
N MET A 76 16.43 -12.91 20.04
CA MET A 76 17.11 -12.33 18.89
C MET A 76 16.73 -10.87 18.65
N GLN A 77 15.72 -10.36 19.33
CA GLN A 77 15.13 -9.03 19.13
C GLN A 77 14.81 -8.75 17.66
N LYS A 78 14.48 -9.83 16.95
CA LYS A 78 14.15 -9.79 15.53
C LYS A 78 12.64 -9.79 15.37
N ARG A 79 12.16 -8.95 14.46
CA ARG A 79 10.76 -8.91 14.09
C ARG A 79 10.34 -10.22 13.42
N VAL A 80 9.23 -10.79 13.90
CA VAL A 80 8.61 -12.01 13.36
C VAL A 80 7.50 -11.66 12.40
N CYS A 81 6.51 -10.86 12.86
CA CYS A 81 5.42 -10.42 12.00
C CYS A 81 4.79 -9.11 12.49
N ASP A 82 4.04 -8.47 11.60
CA ASP A 82 3.15 -7.36 11.92
C ASP A 82 1.74 -7.88 12.19
N ILE A 83 1.14 -7.37 13.25
CA ILE A 83 -0.22 -7.72 13.65
C ILE A 83 -1.18 -6.57 13.30
N ILE A 84 -0.80 -5.32 13.63
CA ILE A 84 -1.57 -4.11 13.34
C ILE A 84 -0.61 -2.97 12.93
N PRO A 85 -0.68 -2.44 11.73
CA PRO A 85 -1.43 -2.98 10.58
C PRO A 85 -0.78 -4.27 10.08
N LYS A 86 -1.55 -5.15 9.50
CA LYS A 86 -1.04 -6.40 8.89
C LYS A 86 0.01 -6.11 7.82
N LYS A 87 -0.14 -4.98 7.13
CA LYS A 87 0.81 -4.46 6.15
C LYS A 87 0.82 -2.94 6.16
N VAL A 88 1.98 -2.34 5.98
CA VAL A 88 2.07 -0.89 5.74
C VAL A 88 1.71 -0.64 4.29
N ILE A 89 0.59 0.05 4.08
CA ILE A 89 0.05 0.35 2.77
C ILE A 89 0.28 1.83 2.50
N ARG A 90 0.74 2.14 1.30
CA ARG A 90 0.85 3.51 0.85
C ARG A 90 -0.54 4.15 0.81
N GLN A 91 -0.69 5.29 1.47
CA GLN A 91 -1.93 6.06 1.44
C GLN A 91 -1.90 6.99 0.24
N PHE A 92 -3.03 7.08 -0.45
CA PHE A 92 -3.22 7.97 -1.58
C PHE A 92 -4.23 9.07 -1.22
N PRO A 93 -4.11 10.27 -1.85
CA PRO A 93 -5.00 11.38 -1.58
C PRO A 93 -6.49 11.06 -1.83
N ASP A 94 -7.37 11.75 -1.13
CA ASP A 94 -8.82 11.52 -1.16
C ASP A 94 -9.52 11.97 -2.45
N TYR A 95 -8.86 12.80 -3.26
CA TYR A 95 -9.34 13.14 -4.60
C TYR A 95 -9.24 11.96 -5.60
N ILE A 96 -8.49 10.89 -5.29
CA ILE A 96 -8.57 9.62 -6.03
C ILE A 96 -9.82 8.87 -5.56
N PRO A 97 -10.69 8.38 -6.47
CA PRO A 97 -11.93 7.73 -6.08
C PRO A 97 -11.76 6.63 -5.03
N GLN A 98 -12.61 6.65 -4.02
CA GLN A 98 -12.50 5.75 -2.87
C GLN A 98 -12.48 4.27 -3.27
N GLN A 99 -13.26 3.86 -4.27
CA GLN A 99 -13.29 2.46 -4.72
C GLN A 99 -11.93 2.02 -5.27
N ILE A 100 -11.23 2.90 -6.00
CA ILE A 100 -9.89 2.64 -6.53
C ILE A 100 -8.89 2.46 -5.39
N ARG A 101 -8.95 3.35 -4.38
CA ARG A 101 -8.08 3.25 -3.18
C ARG A 101 -8.37 1.99 -2.39
N ASN A 102 -9.64 1.66 -2.18
CA ASN A 102 -10.04 0.45 -1.45
C ASN A 102 -9.54 -0.82 -2.16
N ASP A 103 -9.70 -0.92 -3.48
CA ASP A 103 -9.23 -2.07 -4.26
C ASP A 103 -7.71 -2.25 -4.16
N TYR A 104 -6.96 -1.13 -4.21
CA TYR A 104 -5.51 -1.15 -4.02
C TYR A 104 -5.11 -1.57 -2.59
N GLU A 105 -5.76 -1.02 -1.58
CA GLU A 105 -5.49 -1.33 -0.17
C GLU A 105 -5.78 -2.80 0.14
N GLU A 106 -6.93 -3.31 -0.29
CA GLU A 106 -7.33 -4.70 -0.11
C GLU A 106 -6.34 -5.64 -0.80
N ALA A 107 -6.02 -5.38 -2.08
CA ALA A 107 -5.04 -6.17 -2.82
C ALA A 107 -3.68 -6.22 -2.11
N THR A 108 -3.22 -5.06 -1.63
CA THR A 108 -1.93 -4.96 -0.93
C THR A 108 -1.94 -5.70 0.40
N CYS A 109 -3.06 -5.69 1.13
CA CYS A 109 -3.22 -6.43 2.38
C CYS A 109 -3.07 -7.93 2.20
N ILE A 110 -3.72 -8.49 1.17
CA ILE A 110 -3.81 -9.93 0.96
C ILE A 110 -2.70 -10.51 0.08
N LEU A 111 -1.78 -9.68 -0.42
CA LEU A 111 -0.79 -10.06 -1.42
C LEU A 111 0.04 -11.29 -1.01
N ASN A 112 0.46 -11.37 0.24
CA ASN A 112 1.26 -12.48 0.74
C ASN A 112 0.39 -13.71 1.09
N ASP A 113 -0.87 -13.48 1.46
CA ASP A 113 -1.82 -14.55 1.82
C ASP A 113 -2.41 -15.21 0.56
N SER A 114 -2.65 -14.42 -0.51
CA SER A 114 -3.20 -14.87 -1.78
C SER A 114 -2.77 -13.97 -2.95
N PRO A 115 -1.59 -14.19 -3.55
CA PRO A 115 -1.11 -13.40 -4.69
C PRO A 115 -2.09 -13.35 -5.86
N LYS A 116 -2.76 -14.45 -6.14
CA LYS A 116 -3.79 -14.55 -7.19
C LYS A 116 -5.00 -13.64 -6.94
N ALA A 117 -5.51 -13.60 -5.70
CA ALA A 117 -6.62 -12.72 -5.35
C ALA A 117 -6.16 -11.26 -5.37
N ALA A 118 -4.97 -10.94 -4.88
CA ALA A 118 -4.38 -9.62 -4.94
C ALA A 118 -4.25 -9.12 -6.39
N ALA A 119 -3.74 -9.96 -7.29
CA ALA A 119 -3.64 -9.62 -8.72
C ALA A 119 -5.01 -9.32 -9.33
N THR A 120 -6.05 -10.05 -8.95
CA THR A 120 -7.42 -9.81 -9.42
C THR A 120 -7.91 -8.43 -8.96
N LEU A 121 -7.66 -8.06 -7.71
CA LEU A 121 -8.05 -6.73 -7.17
C LEU A 121 -7.22 -5.60 -7.82
N TYR A 122 -5.91 -5.77 -8.03
CA TYR A 122 -5.11 -4.79 -8.76
C TYR A 122 -5.63 -4.57 -10.19
N ARG A 123 -6.10 -5.60 -10.86
CA ARG A 123 -6.71 -5.49 -12.20
C ARG A 123 -8.04 -4.75 -12.15
N ARG A 124 -8.88 -4.99 -11.13
CA ARG A 124 -10.12 -4.24 -10.91
C ARG A 124 -9.82 -2.77 -10.62
N CYS A 125 -8.82 -2.50 -9.80
CA CYS A 125 -8.31 -1.17 -9.52
C CYS A 125 -7.88 -0.46 -10.82
N LEU A 126 -7.06 -1.11 -11.66
CA LEU A 126 -6.63 -0.56 -12.96
C LEU A 126 -7.81 -0.26 -13.88
N GLN A 127 -8.80 -1.15 -13.95
CA GLN A 127 -9.99 -0.92 -14.76
C GLN A 127 -10.79 0.28 -14.26
N GLY A 128 -10.89 0.45 -12.93
CA GLY A 128 -11.48 1.63 -12.29
C GLY A 128 -10.73 2.91 -12.67
N MET A 129 -9.40 2.90 -12.59
CA MET A 129 -8.54 4.02 -12.97
C MET A 129 -8.71 4.42 -14.45
N ILE A 130 -8.72 3.43 -15.36
CA ILE A 130 -8.90 3.68 -16.80
C ILE A 130 -10.29 4.29 -17.07
N ARG A 131 -11.31 3.80 -16.38
CA ARG A 131 -12.67 4.32 -16.52
C ARG A 131 -12.79 5.76 -16.00
N ASP A 132 -12.25 6.01 -14.83
CA ASP A 132 -12.36 7.31 -14.17
C ASP A 132 -11.47 8.37 -14.84
N PHE A 133 -10.21 8.09 -15.03
CA PHE A 133 -9.24 9.07 -15.53
C PHE A 133 -9.33 9.31 -17.04
N TRP A 134 -9.54 8.24 -17.82
CA TRP A 134 -9.56 8.30 -19.29
C TRP A 134 -10.97 8.30 -19.89
N GLY A 135 -12.02 8.13 -19.09
CA GLY A 135 -13.40 8.07 -19.55
C GLY A 135 -13.72 6.81 -20.39
N VAL A 136 -12.92 5.77 -20.32
CA VAL A 136 -13.08 4.55 -21.12
C VAL A 136 -14.05 3.59 -20.44
N THR A 137 -15.21 3.34 -21.04
CA THR A 137 -16.32 2.56 -20.45
C THR A 137 -16.39 1.10 -20.88
N LYS A 138 -15.29 0.53 -21.38
CA LYS A 138 -15.26 -0.88 -21.80
C LYS A 138 -15.42 -1.83 -20.59
N ASN A 139 -16.21 -2.89 -20.77
CA ASN A 139 -16.48 -3.85 -19.71
C ASN A 139 -15.29 -4.78 -19.41
N LYS A 140 -14.47 -5.08 -20.45
CA LYS A 140 -13.29 -5.93 -20.30
C LYS A 140 -12.03 -5.05 -20.17
N LEU A 141 -11.20 -5.34 -19.18
CA LEU A 141 -9.92 -4.65 -18.99
C LEU A 141 -9.05 -4.69 -20.25
N ALA A 142 -9.03 -5.83 -20.94
CA ALA A 142 -8.26 -6.00 -22.18
C ALA A 142 -8.66 -5.00 -23.28
N ASP A 143 -9.93 -4.72 -23.41
CA ASP A 143 -10.44 -3.76 -24.40
C ASP A 143 -10.26 -2.31 -23.93
N ALA A 144 -10.36 -2.07 -22.60
CA ALA A 144 -10.06 -0.78 -22.02
C ALA A 144 -8.59 -0.38 -22.22
N ILE A 145 -7.64 -1.33 -22.07
CA ILE A 145 -6.22 -1.09 -22.32
C ILE A 145 -5.94 -0.75 -23.79
N LYS A 146 -6.62 -1.39 -24.74
CA LYS A 146 -6.46 -1.05 -26.16
C LYS A 146 -6.83 0.38 -26.50
N GLU A 147 -7.87 0.93 -25.83
CA GLU A 147 -8.29 2.32 -26.02
C GLU A 147 -7.27 3.35 -25.48
N LEU A 148 -6.26 2.91 -24.76
CA LEU A 148 -5.17 3.77 -24.27
C LEU A 148 -4.02 3.88 -25.28
N ASP A 149 -4.08 3.17 -26.40
CA ASP A 149 -3.07 3.31 -27.45
C ASP A 149 -3.03 4.76 -27.97
N GLY A 150 -1.84 5.32 -28.03
CA GLY A 150 -1.64 6.75 -28.37
C GLY A 150 -2.02 7.77 -27.28
N LYS A 151 -2.66 7.35 -26.19
CA LYS A 151 -3.02 8.24 -25.05
C LYS A 151 -1.97 8.22 -23.93
N VAL A 152 -1.25 7.14 -23.79
CA VAL A 152 -0.19 6.96 -22.80
C VAL A 152 1.17 6.78 -23.49
N SER A 153 2.26 6.90 -22.75
CA SER A 153 3.58 6.66 -23.35
C SER A 153 3.72 5.23 -23.86
N VAL A 154 4.56 5.03 -24.88
CA VAL A 154 4.83 3.70 -25.46
C VAL A 154 5.27 2.69 -24.39
N ALA A 155 6.07 3.13 -23.42
CA ALA A 155 6.52 2.27 -22.32
C ALA A 155 5.36 1.88 -21.39
N GLN A 156 4.49 2.81 -21.05
CA GLN A 156 3.29 2.53 -20.27
C GLN A 156 2.35 1.58 -21.01
N TRP A 157 2.10 1.84 -22.30
CA TRP A 157 1.24 0.99 -23.09
C TRP A 157 1.76 -0.44 -23.16
N LYS A 158 3.07 -0.63 -23.41
CA LYS A 158 3.69 -1.96 -23.41
C LYS A 158 3.54 -2.69 -22.06
N ALA A 159 3.69 -2.00 -20.95
CA ALA A 159 3.51 -2.56 -19.61
C ALA A 159 2.04 -2.99 -19.38
N LEU A 160 1.09 -2.16 -19.78
CA LEU A 160 -0.35 -2.45 -19.68
C LEU A 160 -0.77 -3.62 -20.60
N ASP A 161 -0.25 -3.67 -21.84
CA ASP A 161 -0.52 -4.79 -22.74
C ASP A 161 0.10 -6.09 -22.26
N GLY A 162 1.27 -6.04 -21.62
CA GLY A 162 1.87 -7.18 -20.93
C GLY A 162 0.96 -7.70 -19.81
N LEU A 163 0.43 -6.80 -18.99
CA LEU A 163 -0.52 -7.13 -17.92
C LEU A 163 -1.82 -7.75 -18.47
N ARG A 164 -2.32 -7.27 -19.61
CA ARG A 164 -3.46 -7.86 -20.31
C ARG A 164 -3.22 -9.32 -20.66
N LYS A 165 -2.01 -9.65 -21.15
CA LYS A 165 -1.63 -11.01 -21.55
C LYS A 165 -1.55 -11.94 -20.34
N ILE A 166 -0.88 -11.51 -19.27
CA ILE A 166 -0.75 -12.26 -18.01
C ILE A 166 -2.13 -12.55 -17.40
N GLY A 167 -3.02 -11.60 -17.43
CA GLY A 167 -4.30 -11.73 -16.75
C GLY A 167 -5.40 -12.47 -17.49
N ASN A 168 -5.24 -12.75 -18.78
CA ASN A 168 -6.11 -13.71 -19.48
C ASN A 168 -5.85 -15.15 -19.03
N ILE A 169 -4.67 -15.40 -18.47
CA ILE A 169 -4.21 -16.72 -18.07
C ILE A 169 -4.83 -17.18 -16.74
N GLY A 170 -5.13 -16.24 -15.82
CA GLY A 170 -5.67 -16.58 -14.49
C GLY A 170 -7.17 -16.34 -14.29
N ALA A 171 -7.86 -15.66 -15.22
CA ALA A 171 -9.27 -15.24 -15.07
C ALA A 171 -10.28 -16.13 -15.80
N HIS A 172 -9.86 -16.96 -16.72
CA HIS A 172 -10.68 -17.98 -17.35
C HIS A 172 -10.22 -19.35 -16.87
N MET A 173 -11.11 -20.12 -16.25
CA MET A 173 -10.98 -21.56 -16.23
C MET A 173 -11.03 -21.97 -17.72
N GLU A 174 -9.85 -22.10 -18.32
CA GLU A 174 -9.71 -22.79 -19.59
C GLU A 174 -10.31 -24.20 -19.42
N SER A 175 -10.71 -24.82 -20.49
CA SER A 175 -11.39 -26.12 -20.50
C SER A 175 -10.60 -27.26 -19.83
N ASP A 176 -9.43 -26.99 -19.26
CA ASP A 176 -8.63 -27.93 -18.47
C ASP A 176 -8.28 -27.33 -17.11
N VAL A 177 -8.85 -27.92 -16.06
CA VAL A 177 -8.66 -27.53 -14.64
C VAL A 177 -7.18 -27.61 -14.22
N ASN A 178 -6.33 -28.32 -14.97
CA ASN A 178 -4.92 -28.51 -14.67
C ASN A 178 -4.00 -27.46 -15.30
N MET A 179 -4.51 -26.54 -16.12
CA MET A 179 -3.74 -25.45 -16.75
C MET A 179 -3.98 -24.09 -16.04
N ILE A 180 -3.95 -24.06 -14.72
CA ILE A 180 -3.97 -22.82 -13.95
C ILE A 180 -2.53 -22.29 -13.92
N ILE A 181 -2.24 -21.22 -14.66
CA ILE A 181 -0.99 -20.47 -14.46
C ILE A 181 -1.17 -19.63 -13.21
N ASP A 182 -0.51 -20.02 -12.13
CA ASP A 182 -0.51 -19.29 -10.88
C ASP A 182 0.32 -18.00 -11.01
N ILE A 183 -0.15 -16.95 -10.35
CA ILE A 183 0.58 -15.70 -10.18
C ILE A 183 1.32 -15.80 -8.84
N ASP A 184 2.64 -15.71 -8.88
CA ASP A 184 3.46 -15.70 -7.67
C ASP A 184 3.44 -14.33 -6.93
N GLU A 185 3.98 -14.32 -5.72
CA GLU A 185 4.03 -13.12 -4.88
C GLU A 185 4.81 -11.98 -5.56
N GLY A 186 5.95 -12.28 -6.19
CA GLY A 186 6.77 -11.29 -6.87
C GLY A 186 6.10 -10.69 -8.11
N GLU A 187 5.30 -11.46 -8.82
CA GLU A 187 4.50 -10.98 -9.94
C GLU A 187 3.35 -10.07 -9.46
N ALA A 188 2.63 -10.49 -8.44
CA ALA A 188 1.57 -9.67 -7.84
C ALA A 188 2.12 -8.37 -7.23
N GLU A 189 3.30 -8.39 -6.62
CA GLU A 189 3.98 -7.19 -6.12
C GLU A 189 4.30 -6.20 -7.24
N LYS A 190 4.77 -6.68 -8.38
CA LYS A 190 5.03 -5.83 -9.57
C LYS A 190 3.75 -5.18 -10.09
N LEU A 191 2.62 -5.88 -10.05
CA LEU A 191 1.32 -5.30 -10.39
C LEU A 191 0.97 -4.16 -9.43
N GLY A 192 1.12 -4.36 -8.12
CA GLY A 192 0.91 -3.32 -7.12
C GLY A 192 1.78 -2.08 -7.38
N LYS A 193 3.07 -2.27 -7.64
CA LYS A 193 4.00 -1.17 -7.99
C LYS A 193 3.59 -0.43 -9.29
N LEU A 194 3.05 -1.15 -10.26
CA LEU A 194 2.52 -0.51 -11.47
C LEU A 194 1.30 0.35 -11.15
N ILE A 195 0.36 -0.13 -10.32
CA ILE A 195 -0.79 0.66 -9.87
C ILE A 195 -0.33 1.93 -9.16
N GLU A 196 0.62 1.84 -8.23
CA GLU A 196 1.19 2.99 -7.53
C GLU A 196 1.78 4.02 -8.51
N LEU A 197 2.57 3.56 -9.48
CA LEU A 197 3.15 4.42 -10.52
C LEU A 197 2.07 5.13 -11.35
N LEU A 198 1.00 4.43 -11.69
CA LEU A 198 -0.10 5.01 -12.47
C LEU A 198 -0.93 5.99 -11.64
N MET A 199 -1.17 5.73 -10.35
CA MET A 199 -1.81 6.68 -9.45
C MET A 199 -1.00 7.97 -9.33
N GLU A 200 0.33 7.87 -9.22
CA GLU A 200 1.18 9.05 -9.22
C GLU A 200 1.08 9.85 -10.52
N LYS A 201 1.21 9.16 -11.65
CA LYS A 201 1.29 9.84 -12.96
C LYS A 201 -0.04 10.39 -13.44
N TRP A 202 -1.14 9.67 -13.18
CA TRP A 202 -2.43 10.08 -13.69
C TRP A 202 -3.15 11.04 -12.74
N TYR A 203 -3.15 10.75 -11.43
CA TYR A 203 -3.90 11.56 -10.47
C TYR A 203 -3.04 12.64 -9.80
N ILE A 204 -1.94 12.24 -9.17
CA ILE A 204 -1.16 13.17 -8.34
C ILE A 204 -0.49 14.22 -9.23
N ALA A 205 0.24 13.81 -10.25
CA ALA A 205 0.94 14.75 -11.13
C ALA A 205 -0.02 15.72 -11.83
N ARG A 206 -1.21 15.24 -12.25
CA ARG A 206 -2.22 16.11 -12.85
C ARG A 206 -2.80 17.10 -11.86
N HIS A 207 -3.14 16.65 -10.66
CA HIS A 207 -3.63 17.51 -9.59
C HIS A 207 -2.64 18.62 -9.24
N ASP A 208 -1.36 18.26 -9.09
CA ASP A 208 -0.30 19.22 -8.76
C ASP A 208 -0.06 20.22 -9.90
N GLU A 209 -0.11 19.77 -11.15
CA GLU A 209 -0.03 20.64 -12.33
C GLU A 209 -1.22 21.62 -12.38
N GLU A 210 -2.44 21.13 -12.19
CA GLU A 210 -3.65 21.96 -12.19
C GLU A 210 -3.60 23.00 -11.06
N ALA A 211 -3.17 22.62 -9.86
CA ALA A 211 -3.01 23.53 -8.73
C ALA A 211 -1.98 24.64 -9.03
N LEU A 212 -0.83 24.28 -9.57
CA LEU A 212 0.22 25.26 -9.93
C LEU A 212 -0.28 26.26 -10.99
N LEU A 213 -0.99 25.78 -12.02
CA LEU A 213 -1.53 26.64 -13.06
C LEU A 213 -2.61 27.60 -12.52
N GLN A 214 -3.44 27.14 -11.59
CA GLN A 214 -4.41 27.98 -10.88
C GLN A 214 -3.74 29.08 -10.06
N ASP A 215 -2.68 28.73 -9.29
CA ASP A 215 -1.92 29.69 -8.49
C ASP A 215 -1.30 30.79 -9.33
N ILE A 216 -0.67 30.43 -10.47
CA ILE A 216 -0.09 31.40 -11.40
C ILE A 216 -1.17 32.33 -11.99
N SER A 217 -2.32 31.78 -12.34
CA SER A 217 -3.46 32.55 -12.85
C SER A 217 -3.99 33.54 -11.81
N ALA A 218 -4.07 33.13 -10.54
CA ALA A 218 -4.48 33.99 -9.43
C ALA A 218 -3.50 35.13 -9.18
N ILE A 219 -2.19 34.85 -9.25
CA ILE A 219 -1.12 35.88 -9.13
C ILE A 219 -1.27 36.91 -10.27
N SER A 220 -1.50 36.45 -11.50
CA SER A 220 -1.68 37.33 -12.67
C SER A 220 -2.88 38.25 -12.50
N ALA A 221 -4.02 37.70 -12.08
CA ALA A 221 -5.25 38.49 -11.83
C ALA A 221 -5.01 39.57 -10.76
N LYS A 222 -4.40 39.19 -9.64
CA LYS A 222 -4.07 40.12 -8.55
C LYS A 222 -3.20 41.28 -9.02
N LYS A 223 -2.15 40.99 -9.82
CA LYS A 223 -1.26 42.02 -10.36
C LYS A 223 -1.94 42.94 -11.37
N GLN A 224 -2.91 42.44 -12.12
CA GLN A 224 -3.72 43.30 -13.04
C GLN A 224 -4.63 44.24 -12.27
N ASP A 225 -5.24 43.79 -11.16
CA ASP A 225 -6.10 44.64 -10.34
C ASP A 225 -5.31 45.71 -9.57
N GLU A 226 -4.12 45.36 -9.06
CA GLU A 226 -3.18 46.35 -8.47
C GLU A 226 -2.82 47.46 -9.48
N ARG A 227 -2.61 47.12 -10.75
CA ARG A 227 -2.33 48.11 -11.82
C ARG A 227 -3.49 49.00 -12.16
N LYS A 228 -4.73 48.50 -12.08
CA LYS A 228 -5.96 49.29 -12.34
C LYS A 228 -6.29 50.23 -11.18
N GLY A 229 -6.03 49.82 -9.94
CA GLY A 229 -6.24 50.64 -8.76
C GLY A 229 -5.17 51.70 -8.50
N ALA A 230 -4.04 51.65 -9.21
CA ALA A 230 -2.96 52.61 -9.13
C ALA A 230 -3.07 53.74 -10.18
N LYS A 231 -4.13 53.77 -10.98
CA LYS A 231 -4.52 54.85 -11.89
C LYS A 231 -5.68 55.64 -11.31
#